data_d3d823c9f7a763c99fe27993e7f82a28
#
_entry.id   d3d823c9f7a763c99fe27993e7f82a28
#
_cell.length_a   1.000
_cell.length_b   1.000
_cell.length_c   1.000
_cell.angle_alpha   90.00
_cell.angle_beta   90.00
_cell.angle_gamma   90.00
#
_symmetry.space_group_name_H-M   'P 1'
#
loop_
_entity.id
_entity.type
_entity.pdbx_description
1 polymer ?
#
loop_
_entity_poly.entity_id
_entity_poly.type
_entity_poly.pdbx_seq_one_letter_code
_entity_poly.pdbx_strand_id
1 'polypeptide(L)'
;MSKRVKEILSWYSSDSPGTRTNLARLLNHGRLAGTGRLVILPVDQGFEHGAARSFAPNPDAYDPDYHFQLAIDSGCNAYAAPLGFLEAGAAEFAGEIPLILKMNNHDVLHDEKDPLSAVTASVKDALRLGAVAVGFTIYPGSTAAQVMYQQCREMILEAKSHGLAAVVWSYPRGSDISKAGETGLDVVAYAAQIGRASCRERVYDDV
;
A
#
# COMPACT_ATOMS: atom_id res chain seq x y z
N MET A 1 -6.09 10.84 21.10
CA MET A 1 -5.35 9.61 20.69
C MET A 1 -5.54 8.55 21.76
N SER A 2 -6.01 7.36 21.37
CA SER A 2 -6.27 6.23 22.28
C SER A 2 -4.97 5.66 22.88
N LYS A 3 -5.10 4.87 23.96
CA LYS A 3 -3.96 4.15 24.56
C LYS A 3 -3.32 3.19 23.54
N ARG A 4 -4.14 2.47 22.76
CA ARG A 4 -3.67 1.52 21.77
C ARG A 4 -2.87 2.18 20.65
N VAL A 5 -3.33 3.32 20.13
CA VAL A 5 -2.58 4.06 19.10
C VAL A 5 -1.25 4.58 19.65
N LYS A 6 -1.22 5.08 20.88
CA LYS A 6 0.04 5.50 21.53
C LYS A 6 1.03 4.33 21.67
N GLU A 7 0.53 3.16 22.05
CA GLU A 7 1.31 1.93 22.14
C GLU A 7 1.92 1.55 20.76
N ILE A 8 1.09 1.52 19.70
CA ILE A 8 1.57 1.24 18.34
C ILE A 8 2.65 2.25 17.92
N LEU A 9 2.42 3.54 18.12
CA LEU A 9 3.40 4.57 17.78
C LEU A 9 4.72 4.46 18.56
N SER A 10 4.70 3.85 19.75
CA SER A 10 5.92 3.60 20.53
C SER A 10 6.81 2.54 19.88
N TRP A 11 6.23 1.62 19.10
CA TRP A 11 7.00 0.62 18.37
C TRP A 11 7.85 1.22 17.24
N TYR A 12 7.46 2.40 16.78
CA TYR A 12 8.12 3.18 15.72
C TYR A 12 8.95 4.35 16.29
N SER A 13 9.45 4.21 17.52
CA SER A 13 10.21 5.26 18.21
C SER A 13 11.47 5.74 17.50
N SER A 14 12.03 4.91 16.63
CA SER A 14 13.21 5.23 15.82
C SER A 14 12.88 5.90 14.47
N ASP A 15 11.60 5.99 14.11
CA ASP A 15 11.18 6.73 12.92
C ASP A 15 11.03 8.22 13.23
N SER A 16 11.09 9.04 12.17
CA SER A 16 10.97 10.49 12.30
C SER A 16 9.62 10.90 12.90
N PRO A 17 9.53 12.08 13.54
CA PRO A 17 8.24 12.61 13.96
C PRO A 17 7.21 12.72 12.83
N GLY A 18 7.64 13.05 11.60
CA GLY A 18 6.79 13.11 10.43
C GLY A 18 6.16 11.76 10.08
N THR A 19 6.97 10.71 9.97
CA THR A 19 6.49 9.34 9.70
C THR A 19 5.51 8.87 10.78
N ARG A 20 5.82 9.11 12.05
CA ARG A 20 4.94 8.76 13.17
C ARG A 20 3.63 9.55 13.16
N THR A 21 3.67 10.82 12.75
CA THR A 21 2.47 11.67 12.61
C THR A 21 1.58 11.15 11.50
N ASN A 22 2.14 10.78 10.35
CA ASN A 22 1.39 10.23 9.23
C ASN A 22 0.80 8.85 9.56
N LEU A 23 1.54 7.99 10.27
CA LEU A 23 0.99 6.74 10.80
C LEU A 23 -0.17 7.00 11.78
N ALA A 24 -0.05 8.02 12.64
CA ALA A 24 -1.12 8.40 13.53
C ALA A 24 -2.38 8.91 12.80
N ARG A 25 -2.22 9.60 11.66
CA ARG A 25 -3.35 10.00 10.79
C ARG A 25 -4.10 8.78 10.28
N LEU A 26 -3.41 7.78 9.78
CA LEU A 26 -4.02 6.51 9.35
C LEU A 26 -4.79 5.83 10.50
N LEU A 27 -4.17 5.70 11.68
CA LEU A 27 -4.74 5.00 12.83
C LEU A 27 -5.91 5.73 13.50
N ASN A 28 -6.09 7.03 13.24
CA ASN A 28 -7.15 7.84 13.85
C ASN A 28 -8.21 8.28 12.83
N HIS A 29 -8.18 7.78 11.60
CA HIS A 29 -9.19 8.05 10.58
C HIS A 29 -10.18 6.90 10.44
N GLY A 30 -11.37 7.19 9.92
CA GLY A 30 -12.40 6.21 9.58
C GLY A 30 -13.08 5.54 10.77
N ARG A 31 -13.85 4.49 10.49
CA ARG A 31 -14.67 3.78 11.50
C ARG A 31 -13.85 3.06 12.56
N LEU A 32 -12.63 2.66 12.23
CA LEU A 32 -11.73 1.96 13.15
C LEU A 32 -10.76 2.91 13.86
N ALA A 33 -11.02 4.23 13.80
CA ALA A 33 -10.19 5.24 14.44
C ALA A 33 -9.93 4.92 15.93
N GLY A 34 -8.67 4.91 16.30
CA GLY A 34 -8.25 4.70 17.69
C GLY A 34 -8.20 3.24 18.15
N THR A 35 -8.70 2.28 17.37
CA THR A 35 -8.70 0.85 17.74
C THR A 35 -7.34 0.18 17.55
N GLY A 36 -6.45 0.78 16.74
CA GLY A 36 -5.18 0.18 16.29
C GLY A 36 -5.33 -0.77 15.11
N ARG A 37 -6.50 -0.83 14.52
CA ARG A 37 -6.79 -1.58 13.28
C ARG A 37 -6.96 -0.62 12.11
N LEU A 38 -6.68 -1.08 10.90
CA LEU A 38 -6.83 -0.32 9.66
C LEU A 38 -7.67 -1.10 8.66
N VAL A 39 -8.58 -0.38 7.99
CA VAL A 39 -9.19 -0.82 6.74
C VAL A 39 -8.79 0.18 5.66
N ILE A 40 -8.10 -0.29 4.65
CA ILE A 40 -7.63 0.51 3.52
C ILE A 40 -8.35 0.00 2.28
N LEU A 41 -8.96 0.88 1.49
CA LEU A 41 -9.49 0.54 0.18
C LEU A 41 -8.35 0.60 -0.84
N PRO A 42 -7.88 -0.52 -1.41
CA PRO A 42 -6.94 -0.49 -2.51
C PRO A 42 -7.68 -0.57 -3.84
N VAL A 43 -7.31 0.29 -4.80
CA VAL A 43 -7.81 0.21 -6.18
C VAL A 43 -6.61 0.33 -7.11
N ASP A 44 -6.23 -0.76 -7.76
CA ASP A 44 -5.12 -0.84 -8.70
C ASP A 44 -5.54 -1.32 -10.10
N GLN A 45 -6.83 -1.34 -10.35
CA GLN A 45 -7.40 -1.56 -11.68
C GLN A 45 -6.87 -0.51 -12.65
N GLY A 46 -6.57 -0.91 -13.84
CA GLY A 46 -5.87 -0.08 -14.81
C GLY A 46 -4.44 -0.56 -15.04
N PHE A 47 -3.85 -1.23 -14.04
CA PHE A 47 -2.61 -1.98 -14.15
C PHE A 47 -2.85 -3.47 -13.87
N GLU A 48 -3.03 -3.83 -12.59
CA GLU A 48 -2.95 -5.23 -12.14
C GLU A 48 -4.21 -6.05 -12.42
N HIS A 49 -5.36 -5.41 -12.62
CA HIS A 49 -6.64 -6.11 -12.78
C HIS A 49 -7.39 -5.77 -14.07
N GLY A 50 -6.81 -5.00 -14.97
CA GLY A 50 -7.38 -4.68 -16.29
C GLY A 50 -8.70 -3.90 -16.17
N ALA A 51 -8.66 -2.58 -16.20
CA ALA A 51 -9.76 -1.67 -15.91
C ALA A 51 -11.10 -2.03 -16.58
N ALA A 52 -11.09 -2.27 -17.89
CA ALA A 52 -12.32 -2.53 -18.64
C ALA A 52 -13.11 -3.73 -18.12
N ARG A 53 -12.45 -4.82 -17.78
CA ARG A 53 -13.12 -6.00 -17.24
C ARG A 53 -13.55 -5.83 -15.79
N SER A 54 -12.71 -5.19 -14.98
CA SER A 54 -12.94 -5.09 -13.54
C SER A 54 -14.13 -4.20 -13.23
N PHE A 55 -14.32 -3.13 -14.00
CA PHE A 55 -15.39 -2.15 -13.76
C PHE A 55 -16.67 -2.40 -14.58
N ALA A 56 -16.64 -3.30 -15.54
CA ALA A 56 -17.81 -3.57 -16.38
C ALA A 56 -19.10 -3.93 -15.59
N PRO A 57 -19.05 -4.69 -14.48
CA PRO A 57 -20.23 -4.95 -13.65
C PRO A 57 -20.74 -3.72 -12.88
N ASN A 58 -19.90 -2.70 -12.71
CA ASN A 58 -20.21 -1.45 -12.02
C ASN A 58 -19.60 -0.27 -12.81
N PRO A 59 -20.28 0.26 -13.83
CA PRO A 59 -19.73 1.28 -14.72
C PRO A 59 -19.33 2.59 -14.02
N ASP A 60 -19.96 2.94 -12.90
CA ASP A 60 -19.61 4.14 -12.13
C ASP A 60 -18.16 4.07 -11.64
N ALA A 61 -17.62 2.87 -11.45
CA ALA A 61 -16.24 2.66 -11.04
C ALA A 61 -15.17 2.99 -12.12
N TYR A 62 -15.59 3.34 -13.34
CA TYR A 62 -14.65 3.92 -14.33
C TYR A 62 -14.26 5.35 -13.95
N ASP A 63 -15.08 6.05 -13.17
CA ASP A 63 -14.77 7.36 -12.64
C ASP A 63 -13.89 7.22 -11.40
N PRO A 64 -12.67 7.79 -11.36
CA PRO A 64 -11.81 7.76 -10.19
C PRO A 64 -12.48 8.33 -8.93
N ASP A 65 -13.34 9.34 -9.05
CA ASP A 65 -14.00 9.99 -7.92
C ASP A 65 -14.95 9.04 -7.18
N TYR A 66 -15.55 8.08 -7.90
CA TYR A 66 -16.33 7.00 -7.30
C TYR A 66 -15.57 6.26 -6.19
N HIS A 67 -14.27 5.99 -6.40
CA HIS A 67 -13.46 5.25 -5.44
C HIS A 67 -13.09 6.07 -4.20
N PHE A 68 -12.89 7.37 -4.37
CA PHE A 68 -12.72 8.29 -3.24
C PHE A 68 -13.98 8.30 -2.38
N GLN A 69 -15.14 8.53 -3.02
CA GLN A 69 -16.41 8.57 -2.32
C GLN A 69 -16.71 7.23 -1.63
N LEU A 70 -16.46 6.10 -2.31
CA LEU A 70 -16.63 4.77 -1.74
C LEU A 70 -15.77 4.56 -0.48
N ALA A 71 -14.52 5.00 -0.50
CA ALA A 71 -13.61 4.88 0.64
C ALA A 71 -14.09 5.74 1.83
N ILE A 72 -14.57 6.95 1.56
CA ILE A 72 -15.11 7.86 2.56
C ILE A 72 -16.41 7.30 3.18
N ASP A 73 -17.38 6.90 2.36
CA ASP A 73 -18.69 6.40 2.81
C ASP A 73 -18.57 5.08 3.57
N SER A 74 -17.62 4.23 3.16
CA SER A 74 -17.30 2.99 3.85
C SER A 74 -16.60 3.22 5.20
N GLY A 75 -16.09 4.43 5.43
CA GLY A 75 -15.33 4.79 6.62
C GLY A 75 -13.98 4.10 6.70
N CYS A 76 -13.33 3.94 5.56
CA CYS A 76 -11.97 3.41 5.49
C CYS A 76 -10.95 4.32 6.21
N ASN A 77 -9.85 3.76 6.66
CA ASN A 77 -8.76 4.54 7.26
C ASN A 77 -7.90 5.25 6.20
N ALA A 78 -7.88 4.73 4.98
CA ALA A 78 -7.16 5.32 3.86
C ALA A 78 -7.69 4.78 2.52
N TYR A 79 -7.36 5.52 1.46
CA TYR A 79 -7.50 5.09 0.08
C TYR A 79 -6.13 4.93 -0.56
N ALA A 80 -5.88 3.78 -1.21
CA ALA A 80 -4.61 3.46 -1.85
C ALA A 80 -4.82 3.21 -3.34
N ALA A 81 -4.12 3.96 -4.20
CA ALA A 81 -4.26 3.81 -5.64
C ALA A 81 -2.99 4.24 -6.41
N PRO A 82 -2.87 3.87 -7.70
CA PRO A 82 -1.85 4.38 -8.60
C PRO A 82 -1.96 5.89 -8.81
N LEU A 83 -0.88 6.49 -9.28
CA LEU A 83 -0.73 7.94 -9.43
C LEU A 83 -1.91 8.59 -10.18
N GLY A 84 -2.26 8.07 -11.37
CA GLY A 84 -3.31 8.69 -12.19
C GLY A 84 -4.69 8.68 -11.53
N PHE A 85 -5.02 7.64 -10.75
CA PHE A 85 -6.27 7.60 -9.99
C PHE A 85 -6.29 8.63 -8.86
N LEU A 86 -5.17 8.76 -8.13
CA LEU A 86 -5.10 9.77 -7.06
C LEU A 86 -5.08 11.20 -7.62
N GLU A 87 -4.37 11.44 -8.73
CA GLU A 87 -4.34 12.77 -9.36
C GLU A 87 -5.71 13.26 -9.79
N ALA A 88 -6.58 12.36 -10.26
CA ALA A 88 -7.90 12.72 -10.73
C ALA A 88 -8.76 13.35 -9.62
N GLY A 89 -8.77 12.76 -8.40
CA GLY A 89 -9.68 13.21 -7.34
C GLY A 89 -9.00 13.92 -6.15
N ALA A 90 -7.67 13.88 -6.03
CA ALA A 90 -6.98 14.38 -4.82
C ALA A 90 -7.26 15.85 -4.47
N ALA A 91 -7.55 16.69 -5.46
CA ALA A 91 -7.86 18.10 -5.23
C ALA A 91 -9.30 18.27 -4.68
N GLU A 92 -10.26 17.53 -5.21
CA GLU A 92 -11.67 17.60 -4.79
C GLU A 92 -11.84 17.01 -3.38
N PHE A 93 -11.22 15.88 -3.11
CA PHE A 93 -11.32 15.18 -1.82
C PHE A 93 -10.19 15.54 -0.84
N ALA A 94 -9.57 16.70 -1.01
CA ALA A 94 -8.44 17.12 -0.18
C ALA A 94 -8.81 17.20 1.31
N GLY A 95 -8.15 16.37 2.12
CA GLY A 95 -8.39 16.31 3.57
C GLY A 95 -9.52 15.37 4.01
N GLU A 96 -10.32 14.84 3.09
CA GLU A 96 -11.46 13.97 3.39
C GLU A 96 -11.02 12.55 3.80
N ILE A 97 -9.93 12.05 3.21
CA ILE A 97 -9.40 10.73 3.47
C ILE A 97 -7.86 10.70 3.34
N PRO A 98 -7.14 10.02 4.23
CA PRO A 98 -5.71 9.80 4.07
C PRO A 98 -5.41 9.00 2.79
N LEU A 99 -4.43 9.46 1.99
CA LEU A 99 -4.02 8.84 0.74
C LEU A 99 -2.74 8.02 0.91
N ILE A 100 -2.69 6.88 0.24
CA ILE A 100 -1.50 6.04 0.08
C ILE A 100 -1.20 5.94 -1.41
N LEU A 101 -0.08 6.49 -1.86
CA LEU A 101 0.31 6.39 -3.27
C LEU A 101 0.97 5.04 -3.54
N LYS A 102 0.38 4.25 -4.44
CA LYS A 102 1.01 3.01 -4.93
C LYS A 102 2.14 3.36 -5.90
N MET A 103 3.37 2.95 -5.56
CA MET A 103 4.59 3.40 -6.21
C MET A 103 4.99 2.54 -7.40
N ASN A 104 4.58 1.27 -7.40
CA ASN A 104 4.90 0.33 -8.48
C ASN A 104 3.68 -0.50 -8.87
N ASN A 105 3.63 -0.89 -10.13
CA ASN A 105 2.50 -1.61 -10.69
C ASN A 105 2.97 -2.67 -11.69
N HIS A 106 2.25 -3.78 -11.73
CA HIS A 106 2.37 -4.85 -12.70
C HIS A 106 1.15 -4.81 -13.62
N ASP A 107 1.34 -4.98 -14.92
CA ASP A 107 0.23 -5.08 -15.87
C ASP A 107 -0.08 -6.54 -16.21
N VAL A 108 -1.32 -6.79 -16.62
CA VAL A 108 -1.83 -8.13 -16.93
C VAL A 108 -1.45 -8.63 -18.33
N LEU A 109 -0.70 -7.86 -19.10
CA LEU A 109 -0.21 -8.26 -20.42
C LEU A 109 1.10 -9.04 -20.34
N HIS A 110 1.80 -8.94 -19.21
CA HIS A 110 3.00 -9.70 -18.93
C HIS A 110 2.68 -11.06 -18.27
N ASP A 111 3.60 -12.01 -18.38
CA ASP A 111 3.43 -13.35 -17.81
C ASP A 111 3.32 -13.27 -16.28
N GLU A 112 2.17 -13.72 -15.76
CA GLU A 112 1.90 -13.75 -14.32
C GLU A 112 2.74 -14.79 -13.55
N LYS A 113 3.41 -15.72 -14.26
CA LYS A 113 4.22 -16.75 -13.58
C LYS A 113 5.42 -16.17 -12.87
N ASP A 114 5.95 -15.06 -13.37
CA ASP A 114 7.14 -14.43 -12.80
C ASP A 114 6.96 -12.89 -12.73
N PRO A 115 6.09 -12.40 -11.84
CA PRO A 115 5.68 -11.02 -11.83
C PRO A 115 6.82 -10.06 -11.46
N LEU A 116 6.89 -8.96 -12.20
CA LEU A 116 7.77 -7.83 -11.94
C LEU A 116 6.94 -6.54 -12.04
N SER A 117 6.90 -5.76 -10.97
CA SER A 117 6.24 -4.46 -10.97
C SER A 117 7.20 -3.34 -11.36
N ALA A 118 6.79 -2.52 -12.31
CA ALA A 118 7.52 -1.31 -12.69
C ALA A 118 7.26 -0.17 -11.69
N VAL A 119 8.29 0.62 -11.38
CA VAL A 119 8.13 1.87 -10.60
C VAL A 119 7.44 2.90 -11.49
N THR A 120 6.26 3.35 -11.10
CA THR A 120 5.37 4.22 -11.89
C THR A 120 5.03 5.55 -11.22
N ALA A 121 5.56 5.78 -10.03
CA ALA A 121 5.40 7.02 -9.28
C ALA A 121 6.64 7.33 -8.44
N SER A 122 6.73 8.55 -7.94
CA SER A 122 7.83 9.04 -7.11
C SER A 122 7.36 9.55 -5.75
N VAL A 123 8.27 9.66 -4.80
CA VAL A 123 7.99 10.29 -3.49
C VAL A 123 7.57 11.76 -3.66
N LYS A 124 8.07 12.45 -4.67
CA LYS A 124 7.63 13.81 -5.00
C LYS A 124 6.17 13.88 -5.39
N ASP A 125 5.66 12.88 -6.12
CA ASP A 125 4.24 12.79 -6.45
C ASP A 125 3.41 12.56 -5.19
N ALA A 126 3.83 11.68 -4.29
CA ALA A 126 3.16 11.48 -3.01
C ALA A 126 3.07 12.77 -2.17
N LEU A 127 4.15 13.52 -2.10
CA LEU A 127 4.19 14.81 -1.38
C LEU A 127 3.26 15.84 -2.01
N ARG A 128 3.27 15.95 -3.35
CA ARG A 128 2.42 16.89 -4.10
C ARG A 128 0.93 16.59 -3.91
N LEU A 129 0.57 15.31 -3.83
CA LEU A 129 -0.79 14.85 -3.59
C LEU A 129 -1.24 14.93 -2.13
N GLY A 130 -0.34 15.29 -1.21
CA GLY A 130 -0.64 15.30 0.22
C GLY A 130 -0.82 13.90 0.82
N ALA A 131 -0.27 12.86 0.18
CA ALA A 131 -0.33 11.51 0.68
C ALA A 131 0.36 11.38 2.03
N VAL A 132 -0.15 10.52 2.89
CA VAL A 132 0.42 10.24 4.22
C VAL A 132 1.38 9.05 4.20
N ALA A 133 1.29 8.24 3.14
CA ALA A 133 2.11 7.05 2.97
C ALA A 133 2.36 6.75 1.49
N VAL A 134 3.39 5.97 1.25
CA VAL A 134 3.63 5.28 -0.03
C VAL A 134 3.42 3.79 0.14
N GLY A 135 3.00 3.11 -0.94
CA GLY A 135 2.80 1.68 -0.98
C GLY A 135 3.68 1.03 -2.04
N PHE A 136 4.30 -0.11 -1.75
CA PHE A 136 5.17 -0.83 -2.66
C PHE A 136 4.85 -2.32 -2.65
N THR A 137 4.71 -2.91 -3.85
CA THR A 137 4.47 -4.34 -4.02
C THR A 137 5.78 -5.06 -4.29
N ILE A 138 6.00 -6.17 -3.58
CA ILE A 138 7.09 -7.11 -3.83
C ILE A 138 6.54 -8.51 -4.02
N TYR A 139 7.23 -9.30 -4.84
CA TYR A 139 6.88 -10.69 -5.11
C TYR A 139 8.02 -11.62 -4.70
N PRO A 140 8.08 -12.03 -3.41
CA PRO A 140 8.96 -13.12 -2.99
C PRO A 140 8.61 -14.39 -3.77
N GLY A 141 9.61 -14.95 -4.49
CA GLY A 141 9.41 -16.07 -5.40
C GLY A 141 9.51 -15.72 -6.88
N SER A 142 9.52 -14.43 -7.24
CA SER A 142 9.88 -13.99 -8.58
C SER A 142 11.39 -14.03 -8.79
N THR A 143 11.84 -14.37 -9.98
CA THR A 143 13.27 -14.28 -10.37
C THR A 143 13.79 -12.85 -10.30
N ALA A 144 12.90 -11.86 -10.40
CA ALA A 144 13.19 -10.43 -10.26
C ALA A 144 13.05 -9.90 -8.82
N ALA A 145 12.80 -10.76 -7.82
CA ALA A 145 12.56 -10.35 -6.44
C ALA A 145 13.66 -9.44 -5.89
N GLN A 146 14.94 -9.74 -6.18
CA GLN A 146 16.08 -8.96 -5.68
C GLN A 146 16.06 -7.51 -6.18
N VAL A 147 15.67 -7.28 -7.44
CA VAL A 147 15.52 -5.93 -8.00
C VAL A 147 14.41 -5.17 -7.28
N MET A 148 13.26 -5.83 -7.06
CA MET A 148 12.14 -5.23 -6.34
C MET A 148 12.50 -4.91 -4.87
N TYR A 149 13.30 -5.73 -4.21
CA TYR A 149 13.78 -5.44 -2.83
C TYR A 149 14.67 -4.20 -2.80
N GLN A 150 15.57 -4.03 -3.78
CA GLN A 150 16.42 -2.84 -3.86
C GLN A 150 15.59 -1.58 -4.11
N GLN A 151 14.67 -1.60 -5.07
CA GLN A 151 13.77 -0.50 -5.37
C GLN A 151 12.87 -0.18 -4.16
N CYS A 152 12.32 -1.20 -3.50
CA CYS A 152 11.52 -1.04 -2.29
C CYS A 152 12.32 -0.32 -1.18
N ARG A 153 13.56 -0.76 -0.94
CA ARG A 153 14.44 -0.13 0.05
C ARG A 153 14.71 1.35 -0.26
N GLU A 154 15.07 1.66 -1.49
CA GLU A 154 15.36 3.03 -1.93
C GLU A 154 14.15 3.93 -1.75
N MET A 155 13.00 3.47 -2.21
CA MET A 155 11.72 4.17 -2.11
C MET A 155 11.33 4.43 -0.65
N ILE A 156 11.45 3.42 0.22
CA ILE A 156 11.13 3.57 1.64
C ILE A 156 12.06 4.55 2.33
N LEU A 157 13.35 4.53 2.04
CA LEU A 157 14.31 5.46 2.61
C LEU A 157 13.98 6.90 2.21
N GLU A 158 13.68 7.13 0.94
CA GLU A 158 13.27 8.44 0.44
C GLU A 158 11.96 8.89 1.10
N ALA A 159 10.93 8.05 1.11
CA ALA A 159 9.64 8.36 1.74
C ALA A 159 9.78 8.73 3.22
N LYS A 160 10.53 7.94 3.98
CA LYS A 160 10.78 8.20 5.41
C LYS A 160 11.61 9.47 5.64
N SER A 161 12.54 9.82 4.76
CA SER A 161 13.30 11.08 4.85
C SER A 161 12.39 12.30 4.75
N HIS A 162 11.27 12.16 4.04
CA HIS A 162 10.22 13.18 3.91
C HIS A 162 9.06 13.00 4.90
N GLY A 163 9.19 12.09 5.86
CA GLY A 163 8.19 11.89 6.91
C GLY A 163 6.95 11.11 6.48
N LEU A 164 6.96 10.45 5.32
CA LEU A 164 5.86 9.57 4.90
C LEU A 164 5.97 8.21 5.60
N ALA A 165 4.83 7.58 5.85
CA ALA A 165 4.77 6.17 6.21
C ALA A 165 4.99 5.28 4.97
N ALA A 166 5.33 4.02 5.17
CA ALA A 166 5.48 3.06 4.08
C ALA A 166 4.65 1.80 4.37
N VAL A 167 3.97 1.31 3.33
CA VAL A 167 3.20 0.07 3.33
C VAL A 167 3.81 -0.86 2.29
N VAL A 168 4.11 -2.10 2.68
CA VAL A 168 4.62 -3.10 1.74
C VAL A 168 3.58 -4.19 1.54
N TRP A 169 3.17 -4.40 0.29
CA TRP A 169 2.40 -5.56 -0.13
C TRP A 169 3.36 -6.65 -0.57
N SER A 170 3.51 -7.69 0.25
CA SER A 170 4.40 -8.81 -0.01
C SER A 170 3.59 -10.04 -0.40
N TYR A 171 3.52 -10.31 -1.69
CA TYR A 171 2.79 -11.45 -2.24
C TYR A 171 3.75 -12.58 -2.59
N PRO A 172 3.65 -13.77 -1.98
CA PRO A 172 4.49 -14.91 -2.31
C PRO A 172 4.09 -15.50 -3.67
N ARG A 173 4.54 -14.89 -4.74
CA ARG A 173 4.28 -15.26 -6.13
C ARG A 173 5.58 -15.27 -6.91
N GLY A 174 5.62 -16.11 -7.95
CA GLY A 174 6.75 -16.18 -8.87
C GLY A 174 7.08 -17.61 -9.25
N SER A 175 7.99 -17.78 -10.21
CA SER A 175 8.38 -19.08 -10.76
C SER A 175 9.03 -20.01 -9.74
N ASP A 176 9.58 -19.48 -8.64
CA ASP A 176 10.23 -20.25 -7.58
C ASP A 176 9.23 -20.79 -6.53
N ILE A 177 7.94 -20.46 -6.65
CA ILE A 177 6.88 -20.93 -5.77
C ILE A 177 5.81 -21.65 -6.59
N SER A 178 5.43 -22.86 -6.17
CA SER A 178 4.30 -23.55 -6.80
C SER A 178 2.99 -22.83 -6.52
N LYS A 179 2.03 -22.89 -7.44
CA LYS A 179 0.71 -22.25 -7.27
C LYS A 179 0.01 -22.69 -5.97
N ALA A 180 0.14 -23.95 -5.60
CA ALA A 180 -0.37 -24.46 -4.32
C ALA A 180 0.40 -23.93 -3.11
N GLY A 181 1.68 -23.57 -3.27
CA GLY A 181 2.52 -23.04 -2.22
C GLY A 181 2.23 -21.56 -1.90
N GLU A 182 1.66 -20.80 -2.83
CA GLU A 182 1.36 -19.37 -2.63
C GLU A 182 0.47 -19.09 -1.41
N THR A 183 -0.36 -20.07 -1.02
CA THR A 183 -1.28 -19.98 0.12
C THR A 183 -0.83 -20.81 1.34
N GLY A 184 0.37 -21.41 1.28
CA GLY A 184 0.95 -22.13 2.41
C GLY A 184 1.25 -21.18 3.57
N LEU A 185 0.88 -21.54 4.79
CA LEU A 185 1.03 -20.70 5.98
C LEU A 185 2.49 -20.26 6.20
N ASP A 186 3.44 -21.17 6.05
CA ASP A 186 4.87 -20.91 6.18
C ASP A 186 5.39 -19.94 5.11
N VAL A 187 4.90 -20.08 3.87
CA VAL A 187 5.27 -19.22 2.74
C VAL A 187 4.70 -17.82 2.93
N VAL A 188 3.44 -17.71 3.34
CA VAL A 188 2.80 -16.40 3.63
C VAL A 188 3.48 -15.72 4.81
N ALA A 189 3.77 -16.45 5.88
CA ALA A 189 4.48 -15.93 7.05
C ALA A 189 5.90 -15.45 6.66
N TYR A 190 6.60 -16.20 5.82
CA TYR A 190 7.92 -15.80 5.35
C TYR A 190 7.86 -14.54 4.46
N ALA A 191 6.88 -14.45 3.55
CA ALA A 191 6.68 -13.26 2.74
C ALA A 191 6.40 -12.01 3.61
N ALA A 192 5.60 -12.16 4.68
CA ALA A 192 5.38 -11.09 5.65
C ALA A 192 6.69 -10.68 6.38
N GLN A 193 7.54 -11.66 6.74
CA GLN A 193 8.84 -11.38 7.36
C GLN A 193 9.80 -10.66 6.40
N ILE A 194 9.80 -11.00 5.11
CA ILE A 194 10.57 -10.28 4.09
C ILE A 194 10.10 -8.82 4.01
N GLY A 195 8.79 -8.59 3.93
CA GLY A 195 8.22 -7.24 3.96
C GLY A 195 8.69 -6.45 5.19
N ARG A 196 8.62 -7.07 6.37
CA ARG A 196 9.10 -6.48 7.62
C ARG A 196 10.60 -6.17 7.60
N ALA A 197 11.41 -7.09 7.11
CA ALA A 197 12.86 -6.90 7.03
C ALA A 197 13.23 -5.78 6.06
N SER A 198 12.44 -5.59 5.01
CA SER A 198 12.65 -4.55 4.00
C SER A 198 12.32 -3.15 4.50
N CYS A 199 11.29 -2.98 5.35
CA CYS A 199 10.78 -1.67 5.75
C CYS A 199 10.70 -1.40 7.26
N ARG A 200 11.24 -2.27 8.11
CA ARG A 200 11.22 -2.14 9.57
C ARG A 200 9.80 -2.03 10.15
N GLU A 201 8.92 -2.87 9.68
CA GLU A 201 7.59 -3.00 10.26
C GLU A 201 7.57 -4.05 11.37
N ARG A 202 6.79 -3.84 12.44
CA ARG A 202 6.47 -4.89 13.41
C ARG A 202 5.17 -5.53 12.98
N VAL A 203 5.24 -6.70 12.34
CA VAL A 203 4.09 -7.59 12.20
C VAL A 203 3.88 -8.26 13.55
N TYR A 204 2.71 -8.13 14.14
CA TYR A 204 2.29 -8.96 15.24
C TYR A 204 1.61 -10.18 14.66
N ASP A 205 2.18 -11.33 14.93
CA ASP A 205 1.54 -12.63 14.77
C ASP A 205 0.42 -12.75 15.81
N ASP A 206 -0.73 -12.11 15.57
CA ASP A 206 -2.00 -12.53 16.15
C ASP A 206 -2.64 -13.46 15.11
N VAL A 207 -2.18 -14.69 15.05
CA VAL A 207 -2.85 -15.83 14.40
C VAL A 207 -3.67 -16.55 15.43
#